data_8e405e8943563971a33317f6b9efb3a6
#
_entry.id   8e405e8943563971a33317f6b9efb3a6
#
_cell.length_a   1.000
_cell.length_b   1.000
_cell.length_c   1.000
_cell.angle_alpha   90.00
_cell.angle_beta   90.00
_cell.angle_gamma   90.00
#
_symmetry.space_group_name_H-M   'P 1'
#
loop_
_entity.id
_entity.type
_entity.pdbx_description
1 polymer ?
#
loop_
_entity_poly.entity_id
_entity_poly.type
_entity_poly.pdbx_seq_one_letter_code
_entity_poly.pdbx_strand_id
1 'polypeptide(L)'
;MNLHKLIFINNACYKAGRTITPKGIMVHSTGANNPNLNRYIGPDDGLLGKNQYNNHWNQDRPDGRQVCVHGFIGKLADGSVATYQTLPWNHRGWHGGGSSNDTHISFEICEDGLTDASYFYAVYQEAVELCVYLCKLYGLTDKDIIGHYEGYQLGIASNHGDPRNWFPKHGKSMDTFRDEVKALLNTTASPDPAPNKEPLIHAGDIVKIIGSKYYGGKVIPDWVKKLTWYVHSIKGNRAVLNEDENHEYAIMSPVKATDLVLVTAVADSYTVHSVIEGDTLWAISNRYLGSGSRYQEIMTLNGLTSTVINIGQKLKIPIN
;
A
#
# COMPACT_ATOMS: atom_id res chain seq x y z
N MET A 1 2.90 -3.49 7.51
CA MET A 1 1.62 -3.32 6.77
C MET A 1 1.76 -3.85 5.36
N ASN A 2 0.88 -4.75 4.95
CA ASN A 2 0.81 -5.34 3.61
C ASN A 2 -0.29 -4.62 2.79
N LEU A 3 0.03 -3.43 2.26
CA LEU A 3 -0.95 -2.53 1.62
C LEU A 3 -1.01 -2.72 0.11
N HIS A 4 -2.18 -3.11 -0.38
CA HIS A 4 -2.54 -3.19 -1.79
C HIS A 4 -3.56 -2.10 -2.15
N LYS A 5 -3.83 -1.93 -3.45
CA LYS A 5 -4.77 -0.92 -3.93
C LYS A 5 -5.66 -1.50 -5.02
N LEU A 6 -6.96 -1.51 -4.77
CA LEU A 6 -8.00 -1.82 -5.73
C LEU A 6 -9.16 -0.83 -5.54
N ILE A 7 -9.10 0.29 -6.24
CA ILE A 7 -10.10 1.36 -6.09
C ILE A 7 -11.44 0.94 -6.69
N PHE A 8 -12.50 1.14 -5.93
CA PHE A 8 -13.87 0.78 -6.28
C PHE A 8 -14.49 1.77 -7.28
N ILE A 9 -13.93 1.81 -8.48
CA ILE A 9 -14.35 2.76 -9.54
C ILE A 9 -15.81 2.58 -9.97
N ASN A 10 -16.41 1.42 -9.71
CA ASN A 10 -17.81 1.13 -10.02
C ASN A 10 -18.78 1.52 -8.89
N ASN A 11 -18.25 1.80 -7.68
CA ASN A 11 -19.07 2.17 -6.52
C ASN A 11 -19.59 3.60 -6.63
N ALA A 12 -20.83 3.82 -6.18
CA ALA A 12 -21.48 5.14 -6.23
C ALA A 12 -20.71 6.22 -5.44
N CYS A 13 -20.05 5.85 -4.34
CA CYS A 13 -19.22 6.79 -3.57
C CYS A 13 -18.03 7.32 -4.37
N TYR A 14 -17.35 6.43 -5.11
CA TYR A 14 -16.26 6.84 -5.99
C TYR A 14 -16.76 7.72 -7.14
N LYS A 15 -17.84 7.29 -7.82
CA LYS A 15 -18.44 8.01 -8.96
C LYS A 15 -18.93 9.41 -8.56
N ALA A 16 -19.39 9.57 -7.32
CA ALA A 16 -19.83 10.88 -6.82
C ALA A 16 -18.71 11.93 -6.76
N GLY A 17 -17.43 11.50 -6.75
CA GLY A 17 -16.27 12.38 -6.80
C GLY A 17 -16.12 13.34 -5.61
N ARG A 18 -16.88 13.14 -4.52
CA ARG A 18 -16.83 14.02 -3.34
C ARG A 18 -15.57 13.74 -2.54
N THR A 19 -14.94 14.81 -2.06
CA THR A 19 -13.73 14.72 -1.23
C THR A 19 -13.99 15.23 0.18
N ILE A 20 -13.12 14.80 1.11
CA ILE A 20 -13.08 15.25 2.50
C ILE A 20 -11.68 15.77 2.84
N THR A 21 -11.61 16.61 3.87
CA THR A 21 -10.37 16.86 4.59
C THR A 21 -10.40 15.95 5.83
N PRO A 22 -9.59 14.89 5.90
CA PRO A 22 -9.62 13.97 7.01
C PRO A 22 -9.32 14.66 8.34
N LYS A 23 -10.21 14.44 9.32
CA LYS A 23 -10.08 14.94 10.70
C LYS A 23 -9.97 13.81 11.71
N GLY A 24 -10.10 12.57 11.25
CA GLY A 24 -10.00 11.38 12.08
C GLY A 24 -10.09 10.09 11.27
N ILE A 25 -9.98 8.98 11.97
CA ILE A 25 -10.06 7.63 11.44
C ILE A 25 -11.16 6.89 12.19
N MET A 26 -12.08 6.24 11.48
CA MET A 26 -13.10 5.39 12.08
C MET A 26 -12.81 3.92 11.78
N VAL A 27 -12.63 3.16 12.85
CA VAL A 27 -12.38 1.71 12.80
C VAL A 27 -13.70 0.98 12.84
N HIS A 28 -13.91 0.13 11.82
CA HIS A 28 -15.04 -0.80 11.74
C HIS A 28 -14.57 -2.24 11.79
N SER A 29 -15.50 -3.13 12.06
CA SER A 29 -15.36 -4.56 11.83
C SER A 29 -16.64 -5.11 11.21
N THR A 30 -16.52 -6.07 10.30
CA THR A 30 -17.61 -6.47 9.41
C THR A 30 -18.82 -7.12 10.10
N GLY A 31 -18.68 -7.57 11.35
CA GLY A 31 -19.73 -8.27 12.08
C GLY A 31 -20.16 -9.59 11.41
N ALA A 32 -19.45 -10.03 10.40
CA ALA A 32 -19.75 -11.21 9.59
C ALA A 32 -18.63 -12.23 9.73
N ASN A 33 -18.99 -13.50 9.90
CA ASN A 33 -18.00 -14.59 9.96
C ASN A 33 -17.42 -14.89 8.57
N ASN A 34 -16.63 -13.95 8.05
CA ASN A 34 -15.94 -14.13 6.77
C ASN A 34 -14.64 -13.32 6.76
N PRO A 35 -13.49 -13.93 7.06
CA PRO A 35 -12.19 -13.27 7.10
C PRO A 35 -11.62 -12.95 5.72
N ASN A 36 -12.22 -13.43 4.62
CA ASN A 36 -11.62 -13.36 3.30
C ASN A 36 -11.94 -12.04 2.60
N LEU A 37 -10.92 -11.36 2.12
CA LEU A 37 -11.04 -10.09 1.41
C LEU A 37 -11.86 -10.19 0.13
N ASN A 38 -11.80 -11.33 -0.58
CA ASN A 38 -12.57 -11.50 -1.82
C ASN A 38 -14.09 -11.38 -1.65
N ARG A 39 -14.62 -11.52 -0.41
CA ARG A 39 -16.05 -11.27 -0.13
C ARG A 39 -16.39 -9.79 -0.35
N TYR A 40 -15.47 -8.89 -0.06
CA TYR A 40 -15.72 -7.45 -0.04
C TYR A 40 -15.04 -6.73 -1.21
N ILE A 41 -13.94 -7.27 -1.72
CA ILE A 41 -13.09 -6.65 -2.72
C ILE A 41 -13.09 -7.48 -4.00
N GLY A 42 -13.17 -6.82 -5.14
CA GLY A 42 -13.14 -7.45 -6.45
C GLY A 42 -13.16 -6.45 -7.60
N PRO A 43 -12.93 -6.94 -8.81
CA PRO A 43 -12.68 -8.33 -9.19
C PRO A 43 -11.36 -8.90 -8.62
N ASP A 44 -11.15 -10.23 -8.79
CA ASP A 44 -9.89 -10.88 -8.44
C ASP A 44 -8.72 -10.24 -9.20
N ASP A 45 -7.68 -9.89 -8.47
CA ASP A 45 -6.43 -9.31 -8.98
C ASP A 45 -5.27 -10.31 -9.00
N GLY A 46 -5.56 -11.59 -8.76
CA GLY A 46 -4.60 -12.68 -8.65
C GLY A 46 -4.14 -12.96 -7.20
N LEU A 47 -4.47 -12.10 -6.23
CA LEU A 47 -4.17 -12.27 -4.81
C LEU A 47 -5.43 -12.54 -3.98
N LEU A 48 -6.54 -11.91 -4.34
CA LEU A 48 -7.80 -12.02 -3.61
C LEU A 48 -8.45 -13.39 -3.73
N GLY A 49 -8.30 -14.04 -4.89
CA GLY A 49 -9.05 -15.23 -5.23
C GLY A 49 -10.48 -14.92 -5.71
N LYS A 50 -11.08 -15.91 -6.34
CA LYS A 50 -12.39 -15.76 -6.99
C LYS A 50 -13.52 -15.59 -5.97
N ASN A 51 -14.31 -14.52 -6.11
CA ASN A 51 -15.61 -14.37 -5.46
C ASN A 51 -16.68 -14.99 -6.38
N GLN A 52 -17.10 -16.21 -6.05
CA GLN A 52 -18.07 -16.96 -6.86
C GLN A 52 -19.48 -16.34 -6.92
N TYR A 53 -19.83 -15.48 -5.94
CA TYR A 53 -21.13 -14.82 -5.88
C TYR A 53 -21.11 -13.42 -6.49
N ASN A 54 -19.96 -12.93 -6.92
CA ASN A 54 -19.76 -11.57 -7.45
C ASN A 54 -20.44 -10.48 -6.60
N ASN A 55 -20.40 -10.64 -5.27
CA ASN A 55 -21.07 -9.75 -4.31
C ASN A 55 -20.09 -8.84 -3.56
N HIS A 56 -18.94 -8.55 -4.17
CA HIS A 56 -17.96 -7.58 -3.66
C HIS A 56 -18.49 -6.13 -3.78
N TRP A 57 -17.86 -5.19 -3.06
CA TRP A 57 -18.34 -3.82 -2.96
C TRP A 57 -17.92 -2.90 -4.12
N ASN A 58 -17.13 -3.36 -5.07
CA ASN A 58 -16.84 -2.62 -6.30
C ASN A 58 -18.01 -2.71 -7.29
N GLN A 59 -19.19 -2.31 -6.83
CA GLN A 59 -20.46 -2.24 -7.56
C GLN A 59 -21.14 -0.94 -7.20
N ASP A 60 -22.12 -0.51 -8.02
CA ASP A 60 -22.82 0.76 -7.81
C ASP A 60 -23.48 0.81 -6.42
N ARG A 61 -24.22 -0.23 -6.06
CA ARG A 61 -24.89 -0.35 -4.77
C ARG A 61 -24.75 -1.78 -4.22
N PRO A 62 -23.62 -2.07 -3.55
CA PRO A 62 -23.45 -3.40 -2.96
C PRO A 62 -24.56 -3.67 -1.94
N ASP A 63 -25.18 -4.84 -2.06
CA ASP A 63 -26.35 -5.25 -1.25
C ASP A 63 -27.51 -4.23 -1.30
N GLY A 64 -27.66 -3.50 -2.43
CA GLY A 64 -28.69 -2.49 -2.64
C GLY A 64 -28.44 -1.15 -1.92
N ARG A 65 -27.31 -0.99 -1.24
CA ARG A 65 -27.00 0.20 -0.43
C ARG A 65 -25.82 1.00 -1.01
N GLN A 66 -25.82 2.30 -0.76
CA GLN A 66 -24.66 3.13 -1.01
C GLN A 66 -23.69 2.98 0.18
N VAL A 67 -22.85 1.95 0.17
CA VAL A 67 -21.85 1.74 1.20
C VAL A 67 -20.46 1.71 0.58
N CYS A 68 -19.51 2.34 1.25
CA CYS A 68 -18.12 2.27 0.89
C CYS A 68 -17.23 2.73 2.03
N VAL A 69 -16.17 1.99 2.28
CA VAL A 69 -15.06 2.35 3.17
C VAL A 69 -13.80 2.60 2.34
N HIS A 70 -12.78 3.18 2.94
CA HIS A 70 -11.52 3.49 2.28
C HIS A 70 -10.57 2.29 2.23
N GLY A 71 -10.78 1.30 3.09
CA GLY A 71 -9.97 0.08 3.09
C GLY A 71 -10.64 -1.09 3.76
N PHE A 72 -10.14 -2.29 3.45
CA PHE A 72 -10.47 -3.55 4.12
C PHE A 72 -9.19 -4.25 4.56
N ILE A 73 -9.26 -4.94 5.70
CA ILE A 73 -8.18 -5.76 6.23
C ILE A 73 -8.71 -7.17 6.43
N GLY A 74 -8.02 -8.18 5.87
CA GLY A 74 -8.47 -9.56 5.95
C GLY A 74 -7.52 -10.53 5.25
N LYS A 75 -7.98 -11.77 5.02
CA LYS A 75 -7.20 -12.82 4.37
C LYS A 75 -7.20 -12.70 2.84
N LEU A 76 -6.04 -12.89 2.25
CA LEU A 76 -5.84 -13.20 0.82
C LEU A 76 -6.16 -14.67 0.52
N ALA A 77 -6.13 -15.05 -0.75
CA ALA A 77 -6.38 -16.43 -1.19
C ALA A 77 -5.37 -17.45 -0.64
N ASP A 78 -4.14 -17.02 -0.37
CA ASP A 78 -3.09 -17.85 0.24
C ASP A 78 -3.15 -17.92 1.77
N GLY A 79 -4.12 -17.23 2.38
CA GLY A 79 -4.32 -17.17 3.83
C GLY A 79 -3.51 -16.10 4.54
N SER A 80 -2.62 -15.39 3.88
CA SER A 80 -1.90 -14.25 4.46
C SER A 80 -2.85 -13.06 4.68
N VAL A 81 -2.49 -12.16 5.61
CA VAL A 81 -3.27 -10.96 5.91
C VAL A 81 -2.77 -9.79 5.07
N ALA A 82 -3.70 -8.98 4.58
CA ALA A 82 -3.41 -7.77 3.82
C ALA A 82 -4.43 -6.66 4.10
N THR A 83 -4.01 -5.43 3.83
CA THR A 83 -4.87 -4.25 3.72
C THR A 83 -5.08 -3.92 2.25
N TYR A 84 -6.32 -3.65 1.85
CA TYR A 84 -6.64 -3.11 0.53
C TYR A 84 -7.23 -1.71 0.64
N GLN A 85 -6.61 -0.75 -0.02
CA GLN A 85 -7.21 0.56 -0.22
C GLN A 85 -8.28 0.48 -1.32
N THR A 86 -9.50 0.88 -1.00
CA THR A 86 -10.69 0.75 -1.88
C THR A 86 -11.27 2.08 -2.33
N LEU A 87 -10.97 3.17 -1.62
CA LEU A 87 -11.20 4.56 -2.04
C LEU A 87 -9.90 5.38 -1.87
N PRO A 88 -9.68 6.46 -2.62
CA PRO A 88 -8.68 7.45 -2.25
C PRO A 88 -8.94 7.95 -0.83
N TRP A 89 -7.91 8.05 0.00
CA TRP A 89 -8.06 8.35 1.43
C TRP A 89 -8.81 9.67 1.72
N ASN A 90 -8.77 10.61 0.81
CA ASN A 90 -9.48 11.88 0.89
C ASN A 90 -10.85 11.88 0.14
N HIS A 91 -11.36 10.72 -0.28
CA HIS A 91 -12.72 10.63 -0.80
C HIS A 91 -13.73 10.56 0.35
N ARG A 92 -14.95 11.00 0.06
CA ARG A 92 -16.07 10.80 0.97
C ARG A 92 -16.57 9.37 0.87
N GLY A 93 -16.41 8.58 1.92
CA GLY A 93 -17.03 7.27 2.06
C GLY A 93 -18.52 7.37 2.45
N TRP A 94 -19.16 6.21 2.54
CA TRP A 94 -20.48 6.07 3.16
C TRP A 94 -20.41 4.88 4.12
N HIS A 95 -19.95 5.13 5.35
CA HIS A 95 -19.59 4.09 6.31
C HIS A 95 -20.19 4.29 7.71
N GLY A 96 -20.29 5.54 8.17
CA GLY A 96 -20.71 5.85 9.53
C GLY A 96 -22.17 6.24 9.67
N GLY A 97 -22.87 6.54 8.57
CA GLY A 97 -24.29 6.92 8.59
C GLY A 97 -24.58 8.32 9.19
N GLY A 98 -23.58 9.19 9.31
CA GLY A 98 -23.71 10.54 9.84
C GLY A 98 -22.62 11.47 9.32
N SER A 99 -22.30 12.54 10.05
CA SER A 99 -21.26 13.52 9.67
C SER A 99 -19.83 12.93 9.66
N SER A 100 -19.63 11.77 10.26
CA SER A 100 -18.37 11.02 10.15
C SER A 100 -18.00 10.70 8.70
N ASN A 101 -18.98 10.50 7.83
CA ASN A 101 -18.74 10.31 6.39
C ASN A 101 -18.04 11.51 5.72
N ASP A 102 -18.18 12.70 6.29
CA ASP A 102 -17.64 13.94 5.75
C ASP A 102 -16.30 14.35 6.41
N THR A 103 -15.83 13.56 7.40
CA THR A 103 -14.67 13.93 8.22
C THR A 103 -13.69 12.79 8.51
N HIS A 104 -14.10 11.53 8.41
CA HIS A 104 -13.27 10.41 8.81
C HIS A 104 -12.90 9.51 7.63
N ILE A 105 -11.65 9.11 7.60
CA ILE A 105 -11.20 7.94 6.85
C ILE A 105 -11.72 6.70 7.58
N SER A 106 -12.12 5.67 6.86
CA SER A 106 -12.67 4.46 7.47
C SER A 106 -12.11 3.20 6.84
N PHE A 107 -12.05 2.16 7.61
CA PHE A 107 -11.74 0.82 7.10
C PHE A 107 -12.49 -0.26 7.90
N GLU A 108 -12.70 -1.39 7.25
CA GLU A 108 -13.33 -2.58 7.84
C GLU A 108 -12.30 -3.66 8.11
N ILE A 109 -12.31 -4.22 9.32
CA ILE A 109 -11.56 -5.43 9.64
C ILE A 109 -12.51 -6.62 9.45
N CYS A 110 -12.14 -7.57 8.59
CA CYS A 110 -12.95 -8.76 8.34
C CYS A 110 -12.92 -9.68 9.56
N GLU A 111 -14.07 -9.97 10.15
CA GLU A 111 -14.19 -10.87 11.31
C GLU A 111 -14.22 -12.36 10.89
N ASP A 112 -13.75 -13.24 11.76
CA ASP A 112 -13.66 -14.70 11.53
C ASP A 112 -14.59 -15.53 12.40
N GLY A 113 -15.58 -14.93 13.04
CA GLY A 113 -16.52 -15.61 13.92
C GLY A 113 -15.93 -16.09 15.25
N LEU A 114 -14.77 -15.57 15.66
CA LEU A 114 -14.10 -15.79 16.95
C LEU A 114 -13.39 -17.13 17.10
N THR A 115 -12.96 -17.73 16.02
CA THR A 115 -12.37 -19.07 16.05
C THR A 115 -10.85 -19.08 16.03
N ASP A 116 -10.20 -18.00 15.59
CA ASP A 116 -8.75 -17.96 15.38
C ASP A 116 -8.11 -16.71 16.00
N ALA A 117 -7.54 -16.86 17.19
CA ALA A 117 -6.85 -15.78 17.88
C ALA A 117 -5.63 -15.28 17.08
N SER A 118 -4.92 -16.15 16.37
CA SER A 118 -3.76 -15.75 15.55
C SER A 118 -4.20 -14.87 14.39
N TYR A 119 -5.32 -15.18 13.75
CA TYR A 119 -5.91 -14.32 12.73
C TYR A 119 -6.30 -12.95 13.31
N PHE A 120 -7.00 -12.94 14.45
CA PHE A 120 -7.36 -11.67 15.10
C PHE A 120 -6.14 -10.79 15.32
N TYR A 121 -5.07 -11.32 15.93
CA TYR A 121 -3.87 -10.54 16.20
C TYR A 121 -3.18 -10.06 14.92
N ALA A 122 -3.18 -10.86 13.86
CA ALA A 122 -2.60 -10.45 12.58
C ALA A 122 -3.35 -9.25 11.95
N VAL A 123 -4.68 -9.30 11.86
CA VAL A 123 -5.48 -8.18 11.29
C VAL A 123 -5.52 -6.97 12.22
N TYR A 124 -5.46 -7.19 13.54
CA TYR A 124 -5.39 -6.12 14.52
C TYR A 124 -4.08 -5.33 14.40
N GLN A 125 -2.93 -6.02 14.28
CA GLN A 125 -1.63 -5.38 14.05
C GLN A 125 -1.59 -4.65 12.71
N GLU A 126 -2.11 -5.26 11.65
CA GLU A 126 -2.24 -4.62 10.34
C GLU A 126 -3.08 -3.33 10.42
N ALA A 127 -4.17 -3.33 11.21
CA ALA A 127 -5.01 -2.15 11.45
C ALA A 127 -4.28 -1.06 12.25
N VAL A 128 -3.50 -1.44 13.27
CA VAL A 128 -2.65 -0.51 14.01
C VAL A 128 -1.64 0.17 13.08
N GLU A 129 -0.97 -0.60 12.23
CA GLU A 129 0.00 -0.06 11.26
C GLU A 129 -0.67 0.84 10.21
N LEU A 130 -1.88 0.49 9.74
CA LEU A 130 -2.66 1.36 8.86
C LEU A 130 -3.00 2.69 9.52
N CYS A 131 -3.42 2.69 10.79
CA CYS A 131 -3.69 3.91 11.54
C CYS A 131 -2.42 4.77 11.71
N VAL A 132 -1.29 4.17 12.03
CA VAL A 132 0.01 4.89 12.09
C VAL A 132 0.34 5.54 10.75
N TYR A 133 0.17 4.82 9.65
CA TYR A 133 0.36 5.34 8.30
C TYR A 133 -0.54 6.55 8.01
N LEU A 134 -1.85 6.42 8.28
CA LEU A 134 -2.82 7.48 8.02
C LEU A 134 -2.62 8.69 8.94
N CYS A 135 -2.27 8.48 10.22
CA CYS A 135 -1.93 9.56 11.15
C CYS A 135 -0.76 10.39 10.62
N LYS A 136 0.31 9.74 10.15
CA LYS A 136 1.46 10.44 9.55
C LYS A 136 1.11 11.17 8.27
N LEU A 137 0.26 10.58 7.43
CA LEU A 137 -0.13 11.15 6.14
C LEU A 137 -0.98 12.42 6.29
N TYR A 138 -1.82 12.48 7.33
CA TYR A 138 -2.78 13.58 7.52
C TYR A 138 -2.52 14.44 8.74
N GLY A 139 -1.43 14.22 9.47
CA GLY A 139 -1.11 14.96 10.70
C GLY A 139 -2.08 14.67 11.84
N LEU A 140 -2.65 13.46 11.87
CA LEU A 140 -3.54 13.00 12.93
C LEU A 140 -2.76 12.33 14.07
N THR A 141 -3.43 12.11 15.18
CA THR A 141 -2.89 11.47 16.38
C THR A 141 -3.73 10.26 16.79
N ASP A 142 -3.27 9.50 17.79
CA ASP A 142 -4.04 8.43 18.41
C ASP A 142 -5.44 8.89 18.89
N LYS A 143 -5.58 10.16 19.29
CA LYS A 143 -6.84 10.74 19.78
C LYS A 143 -7.89 10.95 18.69
N ASP A 144 -7.46 11.00 17.44
CA ASP A 144 -8.33 11.19 16.28
C ASP A 144 -8.85 9.85 15.73
N ILE A 145 -8.57 8.73 16.43
CA ILE A 145 -9.01 7.39 16.06
C ILE A 145 -10.17 6.96 16.95
N ILE A 146 -11.29 6.62 16.34
CA ILE A 146 -12.50 6.19 17.03
C ILE A 146 -13.03 4.88 16.44
N GLY A 147 -13.73 4.09 17.26
CA GLY A 147 -14.59 3.01 16.78
C GLY A 147 -15.94 3.54 16.33
N HIS A 148 -16.68 2.78 15.52
CA HIS A 148 -18.02 3.18 15.08
C HIS A 148 -18.95 3.46 16.27
N TYR A 149 -18.95 2.62 17.31
CA TYR A 149 -19.76 2.82 18.50
C TYR A 149 -19.43 4.13 19.26
N GLU A 150 -18.17 4.57 19.24
CA GLU A 150 -17.76 5.84 19.82
C GLU A 150 -18.27 7.01 18.97
N GLY A 151 -18.25 6.85 17.64
CA GLY A 151 -18.85 7.81 16.71
C GLY A 151 -20.35 8.00 16.95
N TYR A 152 -21.08 6.93 17.29
CA TYR A 152 -22.47 7.04 17.71
C TYR A 152 -22.64 7.81 19.03
N GLN A 153 -21.81 7.51 20.03
CA GLN A 153 -21.81 8.23 21.30
C GLN A 153 -21.51 9.73 21.14
N LEU A 154 -20.68 10.09 20.16
CA LEU A 154 -20.36 11.47 19.77
C LEU A 154 -21.44 12.13 18.90
N GLY A 155 -22.49 11.42 18.51
CA GLY A 155 -23.57 11.93 17.66
C GLY A 155 -23.18 12.15 16.20
N ILE A 156 -22.07 11.57 15.73
CA ILE A 156 -21.57 11.72 14.36
C ILE A 156 -21.72 10.47 13.49
N ALA A 157 -22.20 9.38 14.06
CA ALA A 157 -22.40 8.10 13.36
C ALA A 157 -23.72 7.42 13.76
N SER A 158 -24.16 6.45 12.97
CA SER A 158 -25.32 5.59 13.26
C SER A 158 -25.01 4.62 14.40
N ASN A 159 -26.08 4.07 15.01
CA ASN A 159 -25.96 3.14 16.13
C ASN A 159 -25.46 1.76 15.67
N HIS A 160 -24.15 1.55 15.78
CA HIS A 160 -23.49 0.25 15.55
C HIS A 160 -22.49 -0.02 16.68
N GLY A 161 -22.24 -1.31 16.94
CA GLY A 161 -21.42 -1.74 18.08
C GLY A 161 -19.97 -2.04 17.76
N ASP A 162 -19.55 -1.96 16.50
CA ASP A 162 -18.23 -2.33 16.02
C ASP A 162 -17.16 -1.28 16.38
N PRO A 163 -15.91 -1.68 16.65
CA PRO A 163 -15.43 -3.05 16.84
C PRO A 163 -15.60 -3.56 18.29
N ARG A 164 -16.37 -2.86 19.16
CA ARG A 164 -16.57 -3.23 20.59
C ARG A 164 -17.15 -4.63 20.78
N ASN A 165 -17.87 -5.14 19.78
CA ASN A 165 -18.46 -6.48 19.84
C ASN A 165 -17.43 -7.60 19.62
N TRP A 166 -16.27 -7.30 19.08
CA TRP A 166 -15.22 -8.26 18.70
C TRP A 166 -13.92 -8.11 19.52
N PHE A 167 -13.34 -6.93 19.60
CA PHE A 167 -12.07 -6.68 20.29
C PHE A 167 -11.99 -7.23 21.71
N PRO A 168 -12.99 -7.03 22.60
CA PRO A 168 -12.94 -7.52 23.99
C PRO A 168 -12.85 -9.03 24.11
N LYS A 169 -13.35 -9.79 23.11
CA LYS A 169 -13.28 -11.26 23.10
C LYS A 169 -11.84 -11.77 22.92
N HIS A 170 -10.94 -10.90 22.49
CA HIS A 170 -9.52 -11.14 22.36
C HIS A 170 -8.68 -10.29 23.34
N GLY A 171 -9.30 -9.74 24.39
CA GLY A 171 -8.63 -8.93 25.40
C GLY A 171 -8.16 -7.56 24.92
N LYS A 172 -8.76 -7.04 23.85
CA LYS A 172 -8.45 -5.72 23.26
C LYS A 172 -9.63 -4.75 23.40
N SER A 173 -9.36 -3.46 23.30
CA SER A 173 -10.36 -2.39 23.25
C SER A 173 -9.90 -1.28 22.31
N MET A 174 -10.74 -0.26 22.07
CA MET A 174 -10.30 0.92 21.33
C MET A 174 -9.24 1.71 22.11
N ASP A 175 -9.24 1.66 23.43
CA ASP A 175 -8.18 2.31 24.21
C ASP A 175 -6.84 1.61 24.02
N THR A 176 -6.78 0.26 24.16
CA THR A 176 -5.56 -0.49 23.89
C THR A 176 -5.10 -0.32 22.43
N PHE A 177 -6.03 -0.22 21.49
CA PHE A 177 -5.73 0.04 20.09
C PHE A 177 -5.04 1.41 19.90
N ARG A 178 -5.61 2.46 20.49
CA ARG A 178 -5.02 3.82 20.46
C ARG A 178 -3.65 3.87 21.15
N ASP A 179 -3.49 3.18 22.27
CA ASP A 179 -2.20 3.11 22.98
C ASP A 179 -1.11 2.47 22.14
N GLU A 180 -1.43 1.39 21.40
CA GLU A 180 -0.50 0.73 20.49
C GLU A 180 -0.15 1.62 19.29
N VAL A 181 -1.12 2.30 18.68
CA VAL A 181 -0.87 3.31 17.63
C VAL A 181 0.03 4.43 18.15
N LYS A 182 -0.29 4.97 19.34
CA LYS A 182 0.52 6.01 19.99
C LYS A 182 1.94 5.56 20.27
N ALA A 183 2.12 4.35 20.77
CA ALA A 183 3.44 3.78 21.01
C ALA A 183 4.27 3.75 19.71
N LEU A 184 3.69 3.29 18.60
CA LEU A 184 4.36 3.27 17.30
C LEU A 184 4.58 4.67 16.70
N LEU A 185 3.68 5.62 16.93
CA LEU A 185 3.90 7.01 16.53
C LEU A 185 5.07 7.64 17.28
N ASN A 186 5.24 7.30 18.57
CA ASN A 186 6.29 7.86 19.43
C ASN A 186 7.65 7.19 19.25
N THR A 187 7.71 5.92 18.84
CA THR A 187 9.00 5.25 18.55
C THR A 187 9.73 5.86 17.36
N THR A 188 9.07 6.77 16.63
CA THR A 188 9.64 7.51 15.50
C THR A 188 10.07 8.94 15.87
N ALA A 189 10.19 9.30 17.16
CA ALA A 189 10.68 10.61 17.65
C ALA A 189 12.21 10.68 17.77
N SER A 190 12.96 9.92 16.98
CA SER A 190 14.34 10.21 16.61
C SER A 190 14.32 10.77 15.18
N PRO A 191 15.15 11.75 14.81
CA PRO A 191 15.18 12.24 13.44
C PRO A 191 15.88 11.21 12.55
N ASP A 192 15.22 10.09 12.35
CA ASP A 192 15.54 9.15 11.31
C ASP A 192 14.59 9.37 10.12
N PRO A 193 15.07 9.29 8.89
CA PRO A 193 14.32 9.71 7.72
C PRO A 193 13.00 8.95 7.65
N ALA A 194 12.00 9.60 7.06
CA ALA A 194 10.63 9.14 6.88
C ALA A 194 10.50 7.62 6.83
N PRO A 195 9.48 6.99 7.52
CA PRO A 195 9.35 5.55 7.49
C PRO A 195 9.42 5.11 6.05
N ASN A 196 10.50 4.43 5.75
CA ASN A 196 10.69 3.70 4.54
C ASN A 196 9.36 2.95 4.30
N LYS A 197 8.60 3.35 3.27
CA LYS A 197 7.86 2.35 2.55
C LYS A 197 8.92 1.26 2.38
N GLU A 198 8.76 0.10 3.02
CA GLU A 198 9.43 -1.06 2.45
C GLU A 198 8.91 -1.08 1.04
N PRO A 199 9.73 -0.73 0.06
CA PRO A 199 9.30 -0.79 -1.30
C PRO A 199 8.96 -2.25 -1.48
N LEU A 200 7.72 -2.56 -1.84
CA LEU A 200 7.36 -3.88 -2.32
C LEU A 200 8.35 -4.19 -3.42
N ILE A 201 9.30 -5.05 -3.10
CA ILE A 201 10.36 -5.42 -4.03
C ILE A 201 9.73 -6.36 -5.03
N HIS A 202 9.77 -5.99 -6.29
CA HIS A 202 9.17 -6.73 -7.39
C HIS A 202 10.26 -7.32 -8.28
N ALA A 203 9.90 -8.31 -9.07
CA ALA A 203 10.75 -8.76 -10.17
C ALA A 203 11.07 -7.57 -11.11
N GLY A 204 12.33 -7.39 -11.45
CA GLY A 204 12.84 -6.25 -12.21
C GLY A 204 13.43 -5.11 -11.36
N ASP A 205 13.21 -5.09 -10.06
CA ASP A 205 13.77 -4.08 -9.18
C ASP A 205 15.30 -4.27 -8.99
N ILE A 206 16.01 -3.16 -8.79
CA ILE A 206 17.43 -3.16 -8.42
C ILE A 206 17.51 -3.03 -6.90
N VAL A 207 18.24 -3.95 -6.27
CA VAL A 207 18.30 -4.05 -4.82
C VAL A 207 19.74 -4.18 -4.29
N LYS A 208 19.95 -3.82 -3.03
CA LYS A 208 21.11 -4.22 -2.22
C LYS A 208 20.71 -5.20 -1.15
N ILE A 209 21.59 -6.14 -0.83
CA ILE A 209 21.39 -7.09 0.25
C ILE A 209 21.93 -6.49 1.55
N ILE A 210 21.03 -6.32 2.54
CA ILE A 210 21.38 -5.86 3.90
C ILE A 210 21.46 -7.02 4.91
N GLY A 211 20.90 -8.19 4.57
CA GLY A 211 20.95 -9.38 5.39
C GLY A 211 22.34 -10.00 5.48
N SER A 212 22.54 -10.80 6.50
CA SER A 212 23.81 -11.52 6.73
C SER A 212 23.81 -12.96 6.23
N LYS A 213 22.64 -13.53 5.91
CA LYS A 213 22.48 -14.93 5.52
C LYS A 213 21.57 -15.09 4.32
N TYR A 214 21.94 -16.03 3.44
CA TYR A 214 21.02 -16.52 2.41
C TYR A 214 19.80 -17.19 3.03
N TYR A 215 18.74 -17.36 2.24
CA TYR A 215 17.51 -18.02 2.67
C TYR A 215 17.74 -19.39 3.30
N GLY A 216 18.73 -20.15 2.81
CA GLY A 216 19.15 -21.44 3.34
C GLY A 216 20.12 -21.38 4.56
N GLY A 217 20.35 -20.22 5.16
CA GLY A 217 21.12 -20.05 6.41
C GLY A 217 22.63 -19.85 6.25
N LYS A 218 23.22 -20.04 5.05
CA LYS A 218 24.65 -19.77 4.80
C LYS A 218 24.92 -18.25 4.86
N VAL A 219 26.10 -17.89 5.39
CA VAL A 219 26.54 -16.49 5.45
C VAL A 219 26.75 -15.91 4.06
N ILE A 220 26.27 -14.69 3.83
CA ILE A 220 26.47 -13.94 2.59
C ILE A 220 27.85 -13.28 2.65
N PRO A 221 28.75 -13.56 1.67
CA PRO A 221 30.04 -12.91 1.59
C PRO A 221 29.93 -11.39 1.46
N ASP A 222 30.89 -10.65 2.04
CA ASP A 222 30.85 -9.18 2.02
C ASP A 222 30.91 -8.57 0.62
N TRP A 223 31.59 -9.23 -0.32
CA TRP A 223 31.65 -8.75 -1.71
C TRP A 223 30.27 -8.81 -2.38
N VAL A 224 29.42 -9.82 -2.06
CA VAL A 224 28.04 -9.95 -2.55
C VAL A 224 27.17 -8.79 -2.05
N LYS A 225 27.34 -8.40 -0.79
CA LYS A 225 26.61 -7.28 -0.17
C LYS A 225 27.00 -5.90 -0.71
N LYS A 226 28.20 -5.80 -1.30
CA LYS A 226 28.68 -4.54 -1.92
C LYS A 226 28.10 -4.28 -3.31
N LEU A 227 27.58 -5.31 -3.95
CA LEU A 227 27.01 -5.21 -5.30
C LEU A 227 25.51 -4.83 -5.24
N THR A 228 25.02 -4.34 -6.36
CA THR A 228 23.59 -4.21 -6.65
C THR A 228 23.13 -5.43 -7.44
N TRP A 229 21.88 -5.81 -7.26
CA TRP A 229 21.31 -7.02 -7.83
C TRP A 229 19.96 -6.74 -8.45
N TYR A 230 19.63 -7.41 -9.55
CA TYR A 230 18.29 -7.44 -10.12
C TYR A 230 17.45 -8.53 -9.44
N VAL A 231 16.22 -8.21 -9.08
CA VAL A 231 15.25 -9.19 -8.59
C VAL A 231 14.70 -9.96 -9.78
N HIS A 232 15.15 -11.19 -9.96
CA HIS A 232 14.64 -12.08 -10.99
C HIS A 232 13.22 -12.55 -10.68
N SER A 233 12.98 -13.00 -9.44
CA SER A 233 11.67 -13.45 -9.00
C SER A 233 11.56 -13.35 -7.48
N ILE A 234 10.32 -13.15 -7.02
CA ILE A 234 9.99 -13.12 -5.61
C ILE A 234 8.75 -13.97 -5.36
N LYS A 235 8.80 -14.79 -4.32
CA LYS A 235 7.67 -15.61 -3.88
C LYS A 235 7.62 -15.61 -2.36
N GLY A 236 6.64 -14.89 -1.79
CA GLY A 236 6.61 -14.57 -0.37
C GLY A 236 7.93 -13.92 0.06
N ASN A 237 8.53 -14.37 1.15
CA ASN A 237 9.81 -13.82 1.64
C ASN A 237 11.05 -14.45 0.96
N ARG A 238 10.93 -15.04 -0.23
CA ARG A 238 12.04 -15.66 -0.95
C ARG A 238 12.27 -14.93 -2.27
N ALA A 239 13.43 -14.26 -2.39
CA ALA A 239 13.86 -13.55 -3.59
C ALA A 239 15.02 -14.28 -4.27
N VAL A 240 14.97 -14.37 -5.60
CA VAL A 240 16.06 -14.81 -6.47
C VAL A 240 16.64 -13.59 -7.16
N LEU A 241 17.95 -13.42 -7.13
CA LEU A 241 18.63 -12.24 -7.63
C LEU A 241 19.59 -12.62 -8.76
N ASN A 242 19.69 -11.76 -9.75
CA ASN A 242 20.64 -11.83 -10.86
C ASN A 242 21.58 -10.61 -10.84
N GLU A 243 22.71 -10.71 -11.53
CA GLU A 243 23.66 -9.61 -11.64
C GLU A 243 23.16 -8.54 -12.61
N ASP A 244 22.39 -8.93 -13.63
CA ASP A 244 21.83 -8.06 -14.65
C ASP A 244 20.38 -8.37 -15.03
N GLU A 245 19.78 -7.52 -15.85
CA GLU A 245 18.41 -7.64 -16.35
C GLU A 245 18.21 -8.82 -17.34
N ASN A 246 19.29 -9.33 -17.94
CA ASN A 246 19.26 -10.41 -18.94
C ASN A 246 19.34 -11.81 -18.32
N HIS A 247 19.37 -11.89 -16.97
CA HIS A 247 19.40 -13.13 -16.19
C HIS A 247 20.69 -13.97 -16.34
N GLU A 248 21.76 -13.38 -16.83
CA GLU A 248 23.08 -13.98 -16.81
C GLU A 248 23.68 -13.79 -15.40
N TYR A 249 24.26 -14.79 -14.80
CA TYR A 249 24.92 -14.75 -13.49
C TYR A 249 24.01 -14.57 -12.26
N ALA A 250 23.06 -15.49 -12.08
CA ALA A 250 22.25 -15.52 -10.87
C ALA A 250 23.07 -15.84 -9.61
N ILE A 251 22.77 -15.19 -8.48
CA ILE A 251 23.18 -15.74 -7.19
C ILE A 251 22.41 -17.05 -7.01
N MET A 252 23.14 -18.18 -7.02
CA MET A 252 22.56 -19.53 -6.93
C MET A 252 21.87 -19.82 -5.57
N SER A 253 21.84 -18.85 -4.66
CA SER A 253 21.23 -18.96 -3.35
C SER A 253 20.23 -17.80 -3.14
N PRO A 254 18.95 -18.10 -2.93
CA PRO A 254 17.96 -17.07 -2.64
C PRO A 254 18.27 -16.30 -1.36
N VAL A 255 17.78 -15.07 -1.28
CA VAL A 255 17.83 -14.22 -0.09
C VAL A 255 16.40 -13.98 0.43
N LYS A 256 16.29 -13.52 1.68
CA LYS A 256 15.00 -13.08 2.17
C LYS A 256 14.65 -11.73 1.55
N ALA A 257 13.40 -11.56 1.12
CA ALA A 257 12.93 -10.29 0.59
C ALA A 257 13.02 -9.17 1.65
N THR A 258 12.80 -9.50 2.92
CA THR A 258 13.00 -8.60 4.07
C THR A 258 14.45 -8.15 4.28
N ASP A 259 15.40 -8.85 3.69
CA ASP A 259 16.83 -8.54 3.76
C ASP A 259 17.33 -7.77 2.53
N LEU A 260 16.41 -7.21 1.73
CA LEU A 260 16.68 -6.42 0.55
C LEU A 260 16.27 -4.97 0.78
N VAL A 261 17.04 -4.05 0.23
CA VAL A 261 16.68 -2.63 0.13
C VAL A 261 16.70 -2.25 -1.33
N LEU A 262 15.62 -1.62 -1.80
CA LEU A 262 15.63 -1.02 -3.13
C LEU A 262 16.83 -0.07 -3.22
N VAL A 263 17.64 -0.27 -4.23
CA VAL A 263 18.47 0.82 -4.72
C VAL A 263 17.49 1.73 -5.44
N THR A 264 16.87 2.65 -4.68
CA THR A 264 16.12 3.71 -5.31
C THR A 264 17.08 4.38 -6.30
N ALA A 265 16.82 4.20 -7.58
CA ALA A 265 17.03 5.30 -8.48
C ALA A 265 16.39 6.49 -7.75
N VAL A 266 17.19 7.52 -7.47
CA VAL A 266 16.79 8.74 -6.76
C VAL A 266 15.36 9.03 -7.11
N ALA A 267 14.48 9.12 -6.09
CA ALA A 267 13.04 9.27 -6.25
C ALA A 267 12.77 10.17 -7.44
N ASP A 268 11.94 9.75 -8.37
CA ASP A 268 11.59 10.39 -9.63
C ASP A 268 11.30 11.89 -9.49
N SER A 269 12.29 12.70 -9.20
CA SER A 269 12.26 14.11 -9.47
C SER A 269 12.55 14.24 -10.97
N TYR A 270 11.50 14.31 -11.74
CA TYR A 270 11.60 14.60 -13.16
C TYR A 270 10.89 15.91 -13.49
N THR A 271 11.40 16.63 -14.47
CA THR A 271 10.62 17.65 -15.16
C THR A 271 10.00 17.06 -16.41
N VAL A 272 8.89 17.63 -16.89
CA VAL A 272 8.25 17.18 -18.13
C VAL A 272 8.65 18.12 -19.25
N HIS A 273 9.28 17.57 -20.30
CA HIS A 273 9.55 18.28 -21.55
C HIS A 273 8.52 17.86 -22.62
N SER A 274 7.90 18.84 -23.28
CA SER A 274 7.06 18.57 -24.47
C SER A 274 7.95 18.73 -25.71
N VAL A 275 8.08 17.66 -26.47
CA VAL A 275 8.91 17.62 -27.69
C VAL A 275 8.42 18.64 -28.71
N ILE A 276 9.30 19.47 -29.18
CA ILE A 276 9.06 20.47 -30.24
C ILE A 276 9.84 20.12 -31.51
N GLU A 277 9.55 20.80 -32.61
CA GLU A 277 10.29 20.64 -33.86
C GLU A 277 11.80 20.88 -33.68
N GLY A 278 12.63 19.99 -34.21
CA GLY A 278 14.08 20.02 -34.07
C GLY A 278 14.65 19.37 -32.79
N ASP A 279 13.79 18.91 -31.85
CA ASP A 279 14.26 18.20 -30.67
C ASP A 279 14.76 16.79 -31.04
N THR A 280 15.83 16.41 -30.32
CA THR A 280 16.34 15.04 -30.29
C THR A 280 16.60 14.67 -28.84
N LEU A 281 16.56 13.38 -28.50
CA LEU A 281 16.89 12.92 -27.14
C LEU A 281 18.27 13.38 -26.69
N TRP A 282 19.23 13.46 -27.62
CA TRP A 282 20.57 13.97 -27.35
C TRP A 282 20.54 15.46 -26.97
N ALA A 283 19.84 16.29 -27.75
CA ALA A 283 19.73 17.72 -27.48
C ALA A 283 18.98 18.02 -26.18
N ILE A 284 17.90 17.29 -25.92
CA ILE A 284 17.12 17.38 -24.68
C ILE A 284 18.00 16.96 -23.48
N SER A 285 18.73 15.86 -23.60
CA SER A 285 19.65 15.39 -22.56
C SER A 285 20.76 16.40 -22.29
N ASN A 286 21.34 16.96 -23.33
CA ASN A 286 22.37 18.01 -23.18
C ASN A 286 21.83 19.24 -22.44
N ARG A 287 20.61 19.67 -22.76
CA ARG A 287 19.94 20.83 -22.15
C ARG A 287 19.60 20.62 -20.66
N TYR A 288 19.07 19.46 -20.30
CA TYR A 288 18.54 19.22 -18.96
C TYR A 288 19.52 18.48 -18.04
N LEU A 289 20.36 17.61 -18.60
CA LEU A 289 21.28 16.75 -17.83
C LEU A 289 22.73 17.17 -17.97
N GLY A 290 23.00 18.22 -18.75
CA GLY A 290 24.36 18.75 -18.98
C GLY A 290 25.24 17.90 -19.91
N SER A 291 24.73 16.77 -20.42
CA SER A 291 25.45 15.91 -21.37
C SER A 291 24.47 15.17 -22.28
N GLY A 292 24.70 15.29 -23.60
CA GLY A 292 23.90 14.57 -24.61
C GLY A 292 24.02 13.05 -24.49
N SER A 293 25.18 12.54 -24.02
CA SER A 293 25.39 11.08 -23.84
C SER A 293 24.47 10.43 -22.79
N ARG A 294 23.85 11.25 -21.92
CA ARG A 294 22.91 10.78 -20.91
C ARG A 294 21.48 10.55 -21.44
N TYR A 295 21.25 10.65 -22.76
CA TYR A 295 19.94 10.45 -23.36
C TYR A 295 19.30 9.09 -23.05
N GLN A 296 20.10 8.09 -22.77
CA GLN A 296 19.64 6.75 -22.37
C GLN A 296 18.86 6.79 -21.03
N GLU A 297 19.18 7.72 -20.11
CA GLU A 297 18.45 7.92 -18.87
C GLU A 297 17.01 8.41 -19.15
N ILE A 298 16.87 9.31 -20.15
CA ILE A 298 15.56 9.75 -20.61
C ILE A 298 14.79 8.60 -21.25
N MET A 299 15.44 7.77 -22.08
CA MET A 299 14.83 6.62 -22.69
C MET A 299 14.30 5.64 -21.65
N THR A 300 15.12 5.28 -20.68
CA THR A 300 14.77 4.35 -19.60
C THR A 300 13.60 4.88 -18.77
N LEU A 301 13.65 6.15 -18.35
CA LEU A 301 12.60 6.78 -17.53
C LEU A 301 11.24 6.85 -18.25
N ASN A 302 11.24 6.82 -19.59
CA ASN A 302 10.03 6.91 -20.42
C ASN A 302 9.67 5.58 -21.11
N GLY A 303 10.37 4.49 -20.84
CA GLY A 303 10.13 3.18 -21.46
C GLY A 303 10.30 3.20 -22.99
N LEU A 304 11.22 4.02 -23.51
CA LEU A 304 11.45 4.16 -24.95
C LEU A 304 12.38 3.06 -25.44
N THR A 305 11.96 2.34 -26.45
CA THR A 305 12.75 1.30 -27.15
C THR A 305 13.49 1.84 -28.38
N SER A 306 13.28 3.11 -28.74
CA SER A 306 13.87 3.79 -29.89
C SER A 306 14.19 5.25 -29.53
N THR A 307 15.19 5.84 -30.20
CA THR A 307 15.54 7.26 -30.07
C THR A 307 14.61 8.20 -30.84
N VAL A 308 13.65 7.65 -31.58
CA VAL A 308 12.66 8.43 -32.33
C VAL A 308 11.62 8.98 -31.36
N ILE A 309 11.45 10.30 -31.37
CA ILE A 309 10.45 11.04 -30.58
C ILE A 309 9.57 11.86 -31.49
N ASN A 310 8.32 12.09 -31.08
CA ASN A 310 7.33 12.79 -31.88
C ASN A 310 7.04 14.19 -31.30
N ILE A 311 6.78 15.18 -32.16
CA ILE A 311 6.35 16.51 -31.74
C ILE A 311 5.09 16.39 -30.87
N GLY A 312 5.07 17.08 -29.71
CA GLY A 312 4.00 17.00 -28.72
C GLY A 312 4.12 15.85 -27.72
N GLN A 313 5.03 14.90 -27.91
CA GLN A 313 5.29 13.83 -26.95
C GLN A 313 5.80 14.43 -25.64
N LYS A 314 5.24 13.97 -24.51
CA LYS A 314 5.71 14.37 -23.18
C LYS A 314 6.76 13.39 -22.69
N LEU A 315 7.94 13.90 -22.40
CA LEU A 315 9.07 13.13 -21.88
C LEU A 315 9.35 13.55 -20.44
N LYS A 316 9.46 12.58 -19.56
CA LYS A 316 9.99 12.75 -18.20
C LYS A 316 11.51 12.87 -18.32
N ILE A 317 12.08 13.93 -17.77
CA ILE A 317 13.50 14.21 -17.75
C ILE A 317 14.00 14.13 -16.31
N PRO A 318 14.97 13.27 -15.96
CA PRO A 318 15.48 13.20 -14.60
C PRO A 318 15.95 14.56 -14.11
N ILE A 319 15.72 14.89 -12.83
CA ILE A 319 16.32 16.06 -12.16
C ILE A 319 17.46 15.51 -11.29
N ASN A 320 18.65 16.03 -11.47
CA ASN A 320 19.83 15.69 -10.65
C ASN A 320 19.73 16.29 -9.26
#